data_a5862b9dc2983e0beee65cac4fb68e02
#
_entry.id   a5862b9dc2983e0beee65cac4fb68e02
#
_cell.length_a   1.000
_cell.length_b   1.000
_cell.length_c   1.000
_cell.angle_alpha   90.00
_cell.angle_beta   90.00
_cell.angle_gamma   90.00
#
_symmetry.space_group_name_H-M   'P 1'
#
loop_
_entity.id
_entity.type
_entity.pdbx_description
1 polymer ?
#
loop_
_entity_poly.entity_id
_entity_poly.type
_entity_poly.pdbx_seq_one_letter_code
_entity_poly.pdbx_strand_id
1 'polypeptide(L)'
;MQVKQEGDIKMKVNLIRWPDQHDWDRCKLLALGTEGKEVKTWATAEWKHKMLKCEHSPIRTLMFTIQLVDVPYWVSVHYVRHKYGIEHYVKSQRNDRQSQYDRNSAPQNAPVNHIIEVNAQELMFMARKRLCSMAAAETKQVMEMIVEAVVEVCPEFKPFLVPQCEYLNGCPEMHGCGMYDDNHFARVHGITGNAYQKLAMRTASSPNCDKVGGNSFLLNGVMGLNGEAGECIDLVKKHLFQGKPLDKEHLAKELGDVAWYLAVTAQSIGYGLDDIFKMNIKKLEARYPNGFEVEKSEHRAAGDV
;
A
#
# COMPACT_ATOMS: atom_id res chain seq x y z
N MET A 1 49.14 12.17 -8.78
CA MET A 1 48.68 11.60 -7.47
C MET A 1 47.44 10.79 -7.76
N GLN A 2 47.58 9.48 -7.92
CA GLN A 2 46.43 8.59 -8.16
C GLN A 2 45.75 8.35 -6.78
N VAL A 3 44.48 8.79 -6.68
CA VAL A 3 43.62 8.44 -5.53
C VAL A 3 43.30 6.97 -5.69
N LYS A 4 43.81 6.14 -4.78
CA LYS A 4 43.38 4.74 -4.66
C LYS A 4 41.87 4.77 -4.31
N GLN A 5 41.03 4.21 -5.15
CA GLN A 5 39.67 3.85 -4.79
C GLN A 5 39.78 2.81 -3.66
N GLU A 6 39.36 3.20 -2.45
CA GLU A 6 39.13 2.27 -1.35
C GLU A 6 38.04 1.27 -1.79
N GLY A 7 38.33 -0.02 -1.60
CA GLY A 7 37.47 -1.10 -2.03
C GLY A 7 36.06 -0.96 -1.44
N ASP A 8 35.06 -1.21 -2.25
CA ASP A 8 33.65 -1.20 -1.88
C ASP A 8 33.43 -2.05 -0.61
N ILE A 9 33.05 -1.40 0.49
CA ILE A 9 32.64 -2.08 1.71
C ILE A 9 31.37 -2.87 1.39
N LYS A 10 31.48 -4.18 1.30
CA LYS A 10 30.36 -5.04 0.96
C LYS A 10 29.52 -5.32 2.21
N MET A 11 28.55 -4.46 2.51
CA MET A 11 27.57 -4.67 3.58
C MET A 11 26.90 -6.04 3.43
N LYS A 12 26.64 -6.71 4.57
CA LYS A 12 25.91 -7.98 4.62
C LYS A 12 24.85 -7.96 5.72
N VAL A 13 23.78 -8.69 5.47
CA VAL A 13 22.73 -8.97 6.46
C VAL A 13 22.64 -10.47 6.67
N ASN A 14 22.74 -10.90 7.92
CA ASN A 14 22.54 -12.28 8.34
C ASN A 14 21.31 -12.34 9.23
N LEU A 15 20.31 -13.11 8.86
CA LEU A 15 19.17 -13.42 9.72
C LEU A 15 19.55 -14.61 10.62
N ILE A 16 19.69 -14.37 11.93
CA ILE A 16 20.15 -15.36 12.91
C ILE A 16 18.97 -16.12 13.50
N ARG A 17 17.85 -15.42 13.76
CA ARG A 17 16.62 -15.99 14.28
C ARG A 17 15.41 -15.36 13.61
N TRP A 18 14.37 -16.18 13.40
CA TRP A 18 13.05 -15.76 12.91
C TRP A 18 11.95 -16.59 13.58
N PRO A 19 10.71 -16.13 13.60
CA PRO A 19 9.58 -16.88 14.15
C PRO A 19 9.33 -18.17 13.37
N ASP A 20 9.27 -19.28 14.08
CA ASP A 20 8.83 -20.57 13.54
C ASP A 20 7.33 -20.81 13.76
N GLN A 21 6.83 -22.00 13.42
CA GLN A 21 5.42 -22.33 13.62
C GLN A 21 5.02 -22.32 15.10
N HIS A 22 5.92 -22.70 16.00
CA HIS A 22 5.65 -22.70 17.43
C HIS A 22 5.50 -21.26 17.98
N ASP A 23 6.31 -20.32 17.52
CA ASP A 23 6.17 -18.89 17.84
C ASP A 23 4.83 -18.34 17.36
N TRP A 24 4.39 -18.74 16.16
CA TRP A 24 3.09 -18.37 15.62
C TRP A 24 1.92 -18.97 16.40
N ASP A 25 2.04 -20.21 16.83
CA ASP A 25 1.01 -20.88 17.64
C ASP A 25 0.90 -20.25 19.04
N ARG A 26 2.05 -19.85 19.62
CA ARG A 26 2.06 -19.04 20.84
C ARG A 26 1.41 -17.68 20.62
N CYS A 27 1.70 -17.02 19.52
CA CYS A 27 1.03 -15.75 19.15
C CYS A 27 -0.49 -15.93 19.08
N LYS A 28 -0.95 -17.03 18.47
CA LYS A 28 -2.39 -17.37 18.38
C LYS A 28 -3.00 -17.67 19.74
N LEU A 29 -2.30 -18.41 20.58
CA LEU A 29 -2.75 -18.67 21.96
C LEU A 29 -2.97 -17.37 22.73
N LEU A 30 -2.04 -16.42 22.66
CA LEU A 30 -2.13 -15.13 23.30
C LEU A 30 -3.29 -14.29 22.76
N ALA A 31 -3.49 -14.29 21.45
CA ALA A 31 -4.59 -13.58 20.81
C ALA A 31 -5.97 -14.11 21.25
N LEU A 32 -6.16 -15.43 21.20
CA LEU A 32 -7.43 -16.07 21.59
C LEU A 32 -7.65 -15.99 23.10
N GLY A 33 -6.59 -16.04 23.90
CA GLY A 33 -6.66 -15.90 25.37
C GLY A 33 -7.24 -14.57 25.81
N THR A 34 -7.00 -13.48 25.08
CA THR A 34 -7.63 -12.17 25.36
C THR A 34 -9.14 -12.17 25.16
N GLU A 35 -9.65 -13.10 24.35
CA GLU A 35 -11.08 -13.27 24.07
C GLU A 35 -11.72 -14.40 24.92
N GLY A 36 -10.95 -15.05 25.79
CA GLY A 36 -11.41 -16.21 26.56
C GLY A 36 -11.69 -17.46 25.72
N LYS A 37 -11.09 -17.55 24.52
CA LYS A 37 -11.28 -18.66 23.57
C LYS A 37 -10.14 -19.66 23.66
N GLU A 38 -10.45 -20.94 23.47
CA GLU A 38 -9.47 -22.01 23.38
C GLU A 38 -8.86 -22.11 21.98
N VAL A 39 -7.60 -22.52 21.91
CA VAL A 39 -6.91 -22.80 20.65
C VAL A 39 -7.31 -24.19 20.15
N LYS A 40 -8.04 -24.27 19.05
CA LYS A 40 -8.49 -25.54 18.44
C LYS A 40 -7.62 -26.00 17.26
N THR A 41 -6.86 -25.11 16.66
CA THR A 41 -6.06 -25.38 15.45
C THR A 41 -4.79 -24.55 15.47
N TRP A 42 -3.76 -25.01 14.75
CA TRP A 42 -2.53 -24.28 14.50
C TRP A 42 -2.76 -22.94 13.78
N ALA A 43 -1.78 -22.03 13.86
CA ALA A 43 -1.82 -20.76 13.13
C ALA A 43 -1.66 -21.04 11.63
N THR A 44 -2.75 -20.92 10.86
CA THR A 44 -2.76 -21.09 9.42
C THR A 44 -2.20 -19.85 8.70
N ALA A 45 -1.80 -19.99 7.44
CA ALA A 45 -1.32 -18.87 6.63
C ALA A 45 -2.36 -17.72 6.55
N GLU A 46 -3.65 -18.04 6.42
CA GLU A 46 -4.72 -17.05 6.43
C GLU A 46 -4.81 -16.32 7.78
N TRP A 47 -4.69 -17.06 8.90
CA TRP A 47 -4.72 -16.45 10.22
C TRP A 47 -3.50 -15.55 10.45
N LYS A 48 -2.29 -15.99 10.06
CA LYS A 48 -1.06 -15.20 10.11
C LYS A 48 -1.22 -13.89 9.34
N HIS A 49 -1.74 -13.96 8.11
CA HIS A 49 -1.98 -12.78 7.28
C HIS A 49 -2.95 -11.79 7.94
N LYS A 50 -4.10 -12.27 8.45
CA LYS A 50 -5.07 -11.42 9.16
C LYS A 50 -4.45 -10.76 10.39
N MET A 51 -3.65 -11.50 11.16
CA MET A 51 -3.01 -11.01 12.37
C MET A 51 -1.97 -9.92 12.07
N LEU A 52 -1.14 -10.10 11.04
CA LEU A 52 -0.19 -9.07 10.58
C LEU A 52 -0.92 -7.84 10.04
N LYS A 53 -2.02 -8.03 9.30
CA LYS A 53 -2.83 -6.94 8.76
C LYS A 53 -3.48 -6.08 9.85
N CYS A 54 -3.98 -6.71 10.92
CA CYS A 54 -4.60 -6.02 12.04
C CYS A 54 -3.59 -5.40 13.02
N GLU A 55 -2.33 -5.82 12.97
CA GLU A 55 -1.25 -5.37 13.88
C GLU A 55 -1.63 -5.50 15.36
N HIS A 56 -2.41 -6.53 15.74
CA HIS A 56 -2.76 -6.76 17.13
C HIS A 56 -1.53 -7.11 17.97
N SER A 57 -1.52 -6.66 19.22
CA SER A 57 -0.36 -6.76 20.14
C SER A 57 0.32 -8.13 20.25
N PRO A 58 -0.33 -9.29 20.07
CA PRO A 58 0.33 -10.59 20.12
C PRO A 58 1.48 -10.77 19.10
N ILE A 59 1.47 -10.05 17.95
CA ILE A 59 2.59 -10.10 16.99
C ILE A 59 3.90 -9.60 17.57
N ARG A 60 3.87 -8.86 18.68
CA ARG A 60 5.08 -8.42 19.41
C ARG A 60 5.85 -9.58 20.02
N THR A 61 5.27 -10.77 20.10
CA THR A 61 5.96 -11.97 20.58
C THR A 61 6.76 -12.69 19.49
N LEU A 62 6.58 -12.30 18.24
CA LEU A 62 7.33 -12.81 17.09
C LEU A 62 8.64 -12.02 16.98
N MET A 63 9.76 -12.66 17.32
CA MET A 63 11.04 -12.00 17.42
C MET A 63 12.00 -12.40 16.30
N PHE A 64 12.76 -11.43 15.81
CA PHE A 64 13.83 -11.61 14.83
C PHE A 64 15.14 -11.17 15.44
N THR A 65 16.24 -11.91 15.17
CA THR A 65 17.61 -11.49 15.45
C THR A 65 18.34 -11.31 14.13
N ILE A 66 18.78 -10.10 13.86
CA ILE A 66 19.36 -9.68 12.59
C ILE A 66 20.76 -9.12 12.84
N GLN A 67 21.76 -9.63 12.12
CA GLN A 67 23.11 -9.11 12.17
C GLN A 67 23.44 -8.33 10.91
N LEU A 68 23.76 -7.05 11.08
CA LEU A 68 24.33 -6.19 10.06
C LEU A 68 25.85 -6.25 10.17
N VAL A 69 26.53 -6.56 9.07
CA VAL A 69 27.98 -6.71 9.01
C VAL A 69 28.54 -5.65 8.07
N ASP A 70 29.59 -4.99 8.55
CA ASP A 70 30.35 -3.97 7.80
C ASP A 70 29.45 -2.82 7.26
N VAL A 71 28.44 -2.43 8.03
CA VAL A 71 27.63 -1.26 7.69
C VAL A 71 28.33 0.02 8.14
N PRO A 72 28.20 1.15 7.39
CA PRO A 72 28.74 2.42 7.83
C PRO A 72 28.18 2.82 9.22
N TYR A 73 29.02 3.37 10.08
CA TYR A 73 28.60 3.76 11.45
C TYR A 73 27.36 4.65 11.44
N TRP A 74 27.31 5.64 10.57
CA TRP A 74 26.17 6.55 10.47
C TRP A 74 24.87 5.83 10.03
N VAL A 75 24.95 4.75 9.23
CA VAL A 75 23.79 3.90 8.91
C VAL A 75 23.29 3.19 10.16
N SER A 76 24.19 2.61 10.95
CA SER A 76 23.87 2.01 12.26
C SER A 76 23.11 3.00 13.17
N VAL A 77 23.52 4.28 13.21
CA VAL A 77 22.86 5.34 13.97
C VAL A 77 21.42 5.58 13.50
N HIS A 78 21.12 5.42 12.20
CA HIS A 78 19.75 5.54 11.69
C HIS A 78 18.85 4.43 12.23
N TYR A 79 19.37 3.22 12.43
CA TYR A 79 18.61 2.10 13.00
C TYR A 79 18.43 2.26 14.51
N VAL A 80 19.44 2.74 15.25
CA VAL A 80 19.32 2.98 16.70
C VAL A 80 18.25 4.01 17.08
N ARG A 81 17.73 4.79 16.14
CA ARG A 81 16.60 5.67 16.38
C ARG A 81 15.27 4.94 16.59
N HIS A 82 15.17 3.68 16.20
CA HIS A 82 14.05 2.81 16.54
C HIS A 82 14.20 2.35 17.98
N LYS A 83 13.15 2.50 18.81
CA LYS A 83 13.28 2.36 20.27
C LYS A 83 12.26 1.44 20.93
N TYR A 84 11.19 1.08 20.23
CA TYR A 84 10.07 0.33 20.80
C TYR A 84 10.01 -1.08 20.22
N GLY A 85 10.18 -2.10 21.07
CA GLY A 85 10.15 -3.49 20.62
C GLY A 85 11.40 -3.92 19.84
N ILE A 86 12.52 -3.26 20.12
CA ILE A 86 13.81 -3.47 19.47
C ILE A 86 14.94 -3.22 20.47
N GLU A 87 15.99 -4.05 20.39
CA GLU A 87 17.23 -3.87 21.12
C GLU A 87 18.41 -3.85 20.15
N HIS A 88 19.42 -3.04 20.47
CA HIS A 88 20.56 -2.77 19.60
C HIS A 88 21.88 -3.14 20.27
N TYR A 89 22.68 -3.97 19.63
CA TYR A 89 24.00 -4.40 20.06
C TYR A 89 25.03 -4.00 19.01
N VAL A 90 25.52 -2.76 19.11
CA VAL A 90 26.49 -2.21 18.17
C VAL A 90 27.90 -2.47 18.68
N LYS A 91 28.82 -2.91 17.80
CA LYS A 91 30.24 -3.10 18.14
C LYS A 91 30.80 -1.82 18.74
N SER A 92 31.36 -1.93 19.94
CA SER A 92 31.89 -0.80 20.69
C SER A 92 33.05 -0.13 19.94
N GLN A 93 33.02 1.19 19.85
CA GLN A 93 34.11 2.00 19.32
C GLN A 93 35.01 2.59 20.42
N ARG A 94 35.02 1.99 21.61
CA ARG A 94 35.86 2.42 22.74
C ARG A 94 37.29 1.99 22.52
N ASN A 95 38.25 2.92 22.73
CA ASN A 95 39.67 2.67 22.55
C ASN A 95 40.21 1.61 23.50
N ASP A 96 39.62 1.48 24.72
CA ASP A 96 39.99 0.45 25.71
C ASP A 96 39.56 -0.98 25.33
N ARG A 97 38.71 -1.13 24.33
CA ARG A 97 38.21 -2.41 23.81
C ARG A 97 38.75 -2.81 22.44
N GLN A 98 39.40 -1.86 21.75
CA GLN A 98 39.96 -2.07 20.42
C GLN A 98 41.35 -1.46 20.32
N SER A 99 42.37 -2.29 20.46
CA SER A 99 43.76 -1.90 20.66
C SER A 99 44.43 -1.07 19.54
N GLN A 100 43.81 -0.87 18.42
CA GLN A 100 44.34 -0.08 17.28
C GLN A 100 43.33 0.86 16.66
N TYR A 101 42.25 1.17 17.37
CA TYR A 101 41.17 1.97 16.85
C TYR A 101 41.16 3.34 17.55
N ASP A 102 41.44 4.38 16.80
CA ASP A 102 41.25 5.75 17.28
C ASP A 102 39.88 6.30 16.79
N ARG A 103 38.89 6.32 17.67
CA ARG A 103 37.57 6.80 17.38
C ARG A 103 37.51 8.30 17.03
N ASN A 104 38.53 9.08 17.48
CA ASN A 104 38.54 10.53 17.25
C ASN A 104 38.98 10.87 15.84
N SER A 105 39.75 9.96 15.19
CA SER A 105 40.15 10.10 13.79
C SER A 105 39.33 9.20 12.85
N ALA A 106 38.48 8.33 13.35
CA ALA A 106 37.69 7.42 12.55
C ALA A 106 36.63 8.18 11.73
N PRO A 107 36.52 7.90 10.41
CA PRO A 107 35.52 8.55 9.59
C PRO A 107 34.11 8.03 9.95
N GLN A 108 33.08 8.84 9.68
CA GLN A 108 31.68 8.45 9.97
C GLN A 108 31.20 7.23 9.17
N ASN A 109 31.83 6.94 8.05
CA ASN A 109 31.59 5.73 7.26
C ASN A 109 32.40 4.50 7.69
N ALA A 110 33.14 4.58 8.81
CA ALA A 110 33.85 3.41 9.36
C ALA A 110 32.89 2.22 9.51
N PRO A 111 33.27 1.01 9.05
CA PRO A 111 32.39 -0.15 9.11
C PRO A 111 32.19 -0.62 10.55
N VAL A 112 30.95 -0.93 10.90
CA VAL A 112 30.59 -1.50 12.19
C VAL A 112 29.70 -2.73 12.03
N ASN A 113 29.76 -3.63 13.02
CA ASN A 113 28.81 -4.72 13.15
C ASN A 113 27.73 -4.30 14.15
N HIS A 114 26.48 -4.60 13.81
CA HIS A 114 25.32 -4.23 14.60
C HIS A 114 24.33 -5.39 14.63
N ILE A 115 24.06 -5.93 15.81
CA ILE A 115 23.02 -6.94 16.00
C ILE A 115 21.77 -6.23 16.49
N ILE A 116 20.65 -6.62 15.92
CA ILE A 116 19.33 -6.08 16.23
C ILE A 116 18.44 -7.24 16.68
N GLU A 117 17.83 -7.14 17.85
CA GLU A 117 16.70 -7.96 18.24
C GLU A 117 15.42 -7.13 18.12
N VAL A 118 14.48 -7.58 17.30
CA VAL A 118 13.31 -6.78 16.94
C VAL A 118 12.05 -7.65 16.86
N ASN A 119 10.94 -7.15 17.37
CA ASN A 119 9.66 -7.83 17.19
C ASN A 119 9.03 -7.50 15.84
N ALA A 120 8.04 -8.31 15.42
CA ALA A 120 7.40 -8.18 14.13
C ALA A 120 6.76 -6.80 13.90
N GLN A 121 6.14 -6.20 14.91
CA GLN A 121 5.49 -4.89 14.75
C GLN A 121 6.51 -3.79 14.46
N GLU A 122 7.63 -3.78 15.20
CA GLU A 122 8.68 -2.78 14.97
C GLU A 122 9.43 -3.05 13.66
N LEU A 123 9.64 -4.32 13.28
CA LEU A 123 10.25 -4.66 11.99
C LEU A 123 9.42 -4.09 10.83
N MET A 124 8.08 -4.23 10.88
CA MET A 124 7.17 -3.64 9.90
C MET A 124 7.25 -2.11 9.91
N PHE A 125 7.33 -1.49 11.09
CA PHE A 125 7.49 -0.03 11.21
C PHE A 125 8.85 0.45 10.68
N MET A 126 9.94 -0.29 10.96
CA MET A 126 11.26 -0.02 10.38
C MET A 126 11.22 -0.06 8.84
N ALA A 127 10.59 -1.09 8.25
CA ALA A 127 10.43 -1.20 6.81
C ALA A 127 9.70 0.02 6.23
N ARG A 128 8.58 0.42 6.84
CA ARG A 128 7.81 1.61 6.44
C ARG A 128 8.67 2.88 6.38
N LYS A 129 9.58 3.05 7.33
CA LYS A 129 10.42 4.26 7.42
C LYS A 129 11.70 4.18 6.58
N ARG A 130 12.32 3.00 6.46
CA ARG A 130 13.64 2.84 5.85
C ARG A 130 13.59 2.44 4.38
N LEU A 131 12.46 1.93 3.88
CA LEU A 131 12.24 1.68 2.45
C LEU A 131 11.81 2.94 1.67
N CYS A 132 11.51 4.04 2.38
CA CYS A 132 11.16 5.30 1.74
C CYS A 132 12.30 5.77 0.82
N SER A 133 11.98 6.23 -0.39
CA SER A 133 12.98 6.74 -1.35
C SER A 133 13.69 8.02 -0.86
N MET A 134 13.14 8.71 0.15
CA MET A 134 13.77 9.85 0.83
C MET A 134 14.73 9.43 1.94
N ALA A 135 14.81 8.13 2.28
CA ALA A 135 15.84 7.64 3.18
C ALA A 135 17.21 7.67 2.50
N ALA A 136 18.29 7.79 3.30
CA ALA A 136 19.64 7.68 2.75
C ALA A 136 19.84 6.34 2.04
N ALA A 137 20.48 6.38 0.89
CA ALA A 137 20.56 5.23 -0.04
C ALA A 137 21.08 3.96 0.63
N GLU A 138 22.16 4.05 1.41
CA GLU A 138 22.76 2.91 2.10
C GLU A 138 21.88 2.39 3.25
N THR A 139 21.13 3.28 3.92
CA THR A 139 20.15 2.88 4.94
C THR A 139 18.99 2.10 4.30
N LYS A 140 18.51 2.57 3.15
CA LYS A 140 17.48 1.89 2.36
C LYS A 140 17.99 0.52 1.86
N GLN A 141 19.20 0.47 1.31
CA GLN A 141 19.83 -0.77 0.85
C GLN A 141 19.92 -1.82 1.96
N VAL A 142 20.32 -1.43 3.17
CA VAL A 142 20.36 -2.36 4.32
C VAL A 142 18.95 -2.85 4.64
N MET A 143 17.91 -1.99 4.58
CA MET A 143 16.55 -2.44 4.82
C MET A 143 16.03 -3.39 3.73
N GLU A 144 16.37 -3.15 2.47
CA GLU A 144 16.06 -4.05 1.36
C GLU A 144 16.66 -5.44 1.59
N MET A 145 17.93 -5.50 1.99
CA MET A 145 18.61 -6.77 2.35
C MET A 145 17.94 -7.47 3.54
N ILE A 146 17.49 -6.72 4.56
CA ILE A 146 16.72 -7.28 5.69
C ILE A 146 15.41 -7.88 5.20
N VAL A 147 14.66 -7.16 4.35
CA VAL A 147 13.40 -7.62 3.79
C VAL A 147 13.59 -8.89 2.97
N GLU A 148 14.60 -8.92 2.10
CA GLU A 148 14.94 -10.12 1.30
C GLU A 148 15.18 -11.33 2.21
N ALA A 149 16.07 -11.19 3.21
CA ALA A 149 16.39 -12.27 4.14
C ALA A 149 15.18 -12.75 4.96
N VAL A 150 14.30 -11.84 5.38
CA VAL A 150 13.09 -12.19 6.14
C VAL A 150 12.06 -12.86 5.24
N VAL A 151 11.81 -12.35 4.05
CA VAL A 151 10.80 -12.89 3.12
C VAL A 151 11.18 -14.28 2.59
N GLU A 152 12.46 -14.58 2.47
CA GLU A 152 12.96 -15.91 2.09
C GLU A 152 12.48 -17.00 3.06
N VAL A 153 12.47 -16.73 4.37
CA VAL A 153 12.12 -17.71 5.41
C VAL A 153 10.73 -17.50 6.02
N CYS A 154 10.18 -16.30 5.94
CA CYS A 154 8.87 -15.90 6.45
C CYS A 154 8.07 -15.16 5.36
N PRO A 155 7.64 -15.84 4.30
CA PRO A 155 6.99 -15.20 3.13
C PRO A 155 5.68 -14.47 3.49
N GLU A 156 5.04 -14.81 4.61
CA GLU A 156 3.85 -14.13 5.12
C GLU A 156 4.07 -12.65 5.44
N PHE A 157 5.32 -12.22 5.69
CA PHE A 157 5.65 -10.83 5.97
C PHE A 157 5.76 -9.96 4.71
N LYS A 158 5.92 -10.55 3.51
CA LYS A 158 6.14 -9.82 2.27
C LYS A 158 5.16 -8.66 2.02
N PRO A 159 3.84 -8.80 2.23
CA PRO A 159 2.88 -7.72 1.99
C PRO A 159 2.95 -6.57 3.01
N PHE A 160 3.68 -6.75 4.12
CA PHE A 160 3.72 -5.82 5.24
C PHE A 160 5.06 -5.12 5.42
N LEU A 161 6.12 -5.64 4.78
CA LEU A 161 7.46 -5.03 4.76
C LEU A 161 7.59 -4.11 3.55
N VAL A 162 6.81 -3.04 3.54
CA VAL A 162 6.65 -2.09 2.45
C VAL A 162 6.91 -0.65 2.92
N PRO A 163 7.20 0.31 2.01
CA PRO A 163 7.30 1.73 2.37
C PRO A 163 6.02 2.27 3.01
N GLN A 164 6.14 3.32 3.80
CA GLN A 164 4.99 3.95 4.48
C GLN A 164 3.90 4.43 3.50
N CYS A 165 4.30 4.90 2.33
CA CYS A 165 3.36 5.35 1.30
C CYS A 165 2.51 4.19 0.73
N GLU A 166 3.09 3.01 0.55
CA GLU A 166 2.34 1.82 0.12
C GLU A 166 1.40 1.34 1.22
N TYR A 167 1.86 1.34 2.47
CA TYR A 167 1.05 0.94 3.62
C TYR A 167 -0.17 1.85 3.83
N LEU A 168 -0.02 3.17 3.63
CA LEU A 168 -1.08 4.17 3.84
C LEU A 168 -1.89 4.47 2.57
N ASN A 169 -1.52 3.89 1.43
CA ASN A 169 -2.04 4.30 0.13
C ASN A 169 -1.93 5.81 -0.12
N GLY A 170 -0.83 6.40 0.31
CA GLY A 170 -0.57 7.83 0.19
C GLY A 170 0.73 8.23 0.86
N CYS A 171 1.40 9.27 0.37
CA CYS A 171 2.63 9.78 0.96
C CYS A 171 2.33 10.61 2.22
N PRO A 172 2.82 10.24 3.42
CA PRO A 172 2.59 11.00 4.65
C PRO A 172 3.65 12.08 4.89
N GLU A 173 4.68 12.16 4.03
CA GLU A 173 5.79 13.09 4.24
C GLU A 173 5.37 14.53 3.88
N MET A 174 5.85 15.51 4.63
CA MET A 174 5.57 16.93 4.38
C MET A 174 6.04 17.38 2.98
N HIS A 175 7.14 16.78 2.51
CA HIS A 175 7.67 16.95 1.17
C HIS A 175 7.91 15.57 0.58
N GLY A 176 6.98 15.08 -0.23
CA GLY A 176 7.08 13.77 -0.86
C GLY A 176 8.15 13.74 -1.97
N CYS A 177 8.64 12.54 -2.26
CA CYS A 177 9.61 12.32 -3.35
C CYS A 177 8.99 12.38 -4.76
N GLY A 178 7.68 12.56 -4.88
CA GLY A 178 6.94 12.55 -6.15
C GLY A 178 6.70 11.16 -6.74
N MET A 179 7.24 10.08 -6.15
CA MET A 179 6.97 8.72 -6.63
C MET A 179 5.55 8.25 -6.35
N TYR A 180 4.97 8.72 -5.26
CA TYR A 180 3.61 8.44 -4.88
C TYR A 180 2.70 9.59 -5.31
N ASP A 181 2.56 9.74 -6.62
CA ASP A 181 1.48 10.52 -7.21
C ASP A 181 0.26 9.61 -7.42
N ASP A 182 -0.89 10.21 -7.73
CA ASP A 182 -2.13 9.46 -7.97
C ASP A 182 -1.98 8.43 -9.12
N ASN A 183 -1.08 8.71 -10.07
CA ASN A 183 -0.78 7.82 -11.18
C ASN A 183 0.02 6.57 -10.73
N HIS A 184 0.93 6.71 -9.76
CA HIS A 184 1.69 5.58 -9.23
C HIS A 184 0.78 4.62 -8.47
N PHE A 185 -0.10 5.14 -7.63
CA PHE A 185 -1.08 4.32 -6.90
C PHE A 185 -1.97 3.52 -7.85
N ALA A 186 -2.52 4.17 -8.86
CA ALA A 186 -3.36 3.53 -9.87
C ALA A 186 -2.64 2.40 -10.63
N ARG A 187 -1.33 2.53 -10.86
CA ARG A 187 -0.51 1.50 -11.53
C ARG A 187 -0.24 0.26 -10.67
N VAL A 188 -0.06 0.44 -9.36
CA VAL A 188 0.39 -0.64 -8.46
C VAL A 188 -0.79 -1.36 -7.80
N HIS A 189 -1.85 -0.64 -7.45
CA HIS A 189 -2.96 -1.16 -6.63
C HIS A 189 -4.32 -1.15 -7.34
N GLY A 190 -4.36 -0.72 -8.57
CA GLY A 190 -5.60 -0.45 -9.28
C GLY A 190 -6.15 0.96 -9.01
N ILE A 191 -7.08 1.37 -9.84
CA ILE A 191 -7.64 2.72 -9.80
C ILE A 191 -8.88 2.76 -8.90
N THR A 192 -8.91 3.66 -7.90
CA THR A 192 -10.15 3.97 -7.16
C THR A 192 -11.02 4.92 -7.96
N GLY A 193 -12.31 5.03 -7.62
CA GLY A 193 -13.23 5.98 -8.27
C GLY A 193 -12.72 7.43 -8.19
N ASN A 194 -12.27 7.86 -7.01
CA ASN A 194 -11.74 9.22 -6.81
C ASN A 194 -10.41 9.46 -7.53
N ALA A 195 -9.52 8.47 -7.57
CA ALA A 195 -8.28 8.56 -8.34
C ALA A 195 -8.57 8.65 -9.85
N TYR A 196 -9.50 7.85 -10.35
CA TYR A 196 -9.96 7.93 -11.72
C TYR A 196 -10.57 9.31 -12.03
N GLN A 197 -11.49 9.82 -11.18
CA GLN A 197 -12.13 11.13 -11.34
C GLN A 197 -11.08 12.23 -11.46
N LYS A 198 -10.08 12.26 -10.60
CA LYS A 198 -8.99 13.25 -10.65
C LYS A 198 -8.20 13.18 -11.96
N LEU A 199 -7.89 11.95 -12.44
CA LEU A 199 -7.20 11.76 -13.72
C LEU A 199 -8.07 12.16 -14.90
N ALA A 200 -9.36 11.82 -14.90
CA ALA A 200 -10.32 12.20 -15.92
C ALA A 200 -10.45 13.74 -16.04
N MET A 201 -10.46 14.46 -14.92
CA MET A 201 -10.54 15.94 -14.91
C MET A 201 -9.37 16.63 -15.60
N ARG A 202 -8.22 15.97 -15.79
CA ARG A 202 -7.08 16.54 -16.55
C ARG A 202 -7.40 16.77 -18.03
N THR A 203 -8.34 16.01 -18.58
CA THR A 203 -8.80 16.11 -19.97
C THR A 203 -10.11 16.87 -20.10
N ALA A 204 -10.76 17.20 -18.98
CA ALA A 204 -11.97 17.99 -18.96
C ALA A 204 -11.62 19.47 -19.23
N SER A 205 -11.90 19.95 -20.43
CA SER A 205 -11.83 21.37 -20.73
C SER A 205 -13.13 22.05 -20.33
N SER A 206 -13.03 23.27 -19.75
CA SER A 206 -14.22 24.09 -19.54
C SER A 206 -14.91 24.32 -20.89
N PRO A 207 -16.15 23.88 -21.10
CA PRO A 207 -16.84 24.15 -22.35
C PRO A 207 -16.95 25.66 -22.53
N ASN A 208 -16.50 26.18 -23.66
CA ASN A 208 -16.73 27.57 -24.06
C ASN A 208 -18.23 27.76 -24.34
N CYS A 209 -19.05 27.76 -23.32
CA CYS A 209 -20.47 27.84 -23.43
C CYS A 209 -20.98 29.07 -22.67
N ASP A 210 -20.64 30.27 -23.16
CA ASP A 210 -21.14 31.55 -22.66
C ASP A 210 -22.69 31.63 -22.68
N LYS A 211 -23.34 30.69 -23.41
CA LYS A 211 -24.78 30.62 -23.57
C LYS A 211 -25.53 29.88 -22.45
N VAL A 212 -24.86 29.08 -21.60
CA VAL A 212 -25.53 28.19 -20.64
C VAL A 212 -25.24 28.57 -19.18
N GLY A 213 -24.44 29.60 -18.96
CA GLY A 213 -24.07 30.07 -17.61
C GLY A 213 -23.21 29.07 -16.83
N GLY A 214 -23.14 29.18 -15.51
CA GLY A 214 -22.27 28.38 -14.63
C GLY A 214 -22.54 26.86 -14.58
N ASN A 215 -23.54 26.34 -15.30
CA ASN A 215 -23.94 24.93 -15.35
C ASN A 215 -23.39 24.17 -16.57
N SER A 216 -22.50 24.76 -17.35
CA SER A 216 -22.00 24.17 -18.60
C SER A 216 -21.31 22.80 -18.40
N PHE A 217 -20.58 22.62 -17.30
CA PHE A 217 -19.94 21.36 -16.95
C PHE A 217 -20.96 20.27 -16.63
N LEU A 218 -21.98 20.58 -15.84
CA LEU A 218 -23.02 19.63 -15.47
C LEU A 218 -23.80 19.18 -16.70
N LEU A 219 -24.18 20.12 -17.55
CA LEU A 219 -24.92 19.81 -18.79
C LEU A 219 -24.09 18.96 -19.76
N ASN A 220 -22.82 19.31 -19.97
CA ASN A 220 -21.90 18.51 -20.77
C ASN A 220 -21.76 17.08 -20.20
N GLY A 221 -21.58 16.95 -18.89
CA GLY A 221 -21.48 15.67 -18.21
C GLY A 221 -22.69 14.78 -18.42
N VAL A 222 -23.89 15.30 -18.14
CA VAL A 222 -25.14 14.53 -18.24
C VAL A 222 -25.49 14.20 -19.70
N MET A 223 -25.30 15.14 -20.63
CA MET A 223 -25.58 14.90 -22.05
C MET A 223 -24.61 13.91 -22.67
N GLY A 224 -23.30 14.01 -22.34
CA GLY A 224 -22.29 13.08 -22.81
C GLY A 224 -22.48 11.68 -22.23
N LEU A 225 -22.82 11.56 -20.94
CA LEU A 225 -23.13 10.28 -20.31
C LEU A 225 -24.22 9.51 -21.09
N ASN A 226 -25.28 10.22 -21.51
CA ASN A 226 -26.33 9.62 -22.30
C ASN A 226 -25.90 9.32 -23.75
N GLY A 227 -25.03 10.14 -24.33
CA GLY A 227 -24.44 9.91 -25.66
C GLY A 227 -23.64 8.62 -25.73
N GLU A 228 -22.65 8.48 -24.85
CA GLU A 228 -21.78 7.30 -24.81
C GLU A 228 -22.52 6.01 -24.42
N ALA A 229 -23.52 6.11 -23.55
CA ALA A 229 -24.45 5.00 -23.30
C ALA A 229 -25.22 4.60 -24.58
N GLY A 230 -25.55 5.54 -25.44
CA GLY A 230 -26.15 5.29 -26.75
C GLY A 230 -25.21 4.57 -27.71
N GLU A 231 -23.89 4.85 -27.69
CA GLU A 231 -22.88 4.15 -28.49
C GLU A 231 -22.71 2.71 -28.03
N CYS A 232 -22.73 2.45 -26.73
CA CYS A 232 -22.79 1.10 -26.17
C CYS A 232 -24.03 0.33 -26.70
N ILE A 233 -25.21 0.97 -26.73
CA ILE A 233 -26.45 0.38 -27.24
C ILE A 233 -26.34 0.05 -28.74
N ASP A 234 -25.73 0.93 -29.54
CA ASP A 234 -25.61 0.71 -30.99
C ASP A 234 -24.71 -0.49 -31.32
N LEU A 235 -23.62 -0.67 -30.57
CA LEU A 235 -22.74 -1.86 -30.70
C LEU A 235 -23.51 -3.18 -30.42
N VAL A 236 -24.26 -3.22 -29.33
CA VAL A 236 -25.08 -4.38 -28.94
C VAL A 236 -26.22 -4.60 -29.97
N LYS A 237 -26.90 -3.55 -30.42
CA LYS A 237 -27.94 -3.60 -31.44
C LYS A 237 -27.41 -4.16 -32.77
N LYS A 238 -26.25 -3.73 -33.24
CA LYS A 238 -25.59 -4.27 -34.44
C LYS A 238 -25.27 -5.77 -34.30
N HIS A 239 -24.87 -6.19 -33.10
CA HIS A 239 -24.64 -7.61 -32.81
C HIS A 239 -25.95 -8.41 -32.87
N LEU A 240 -27.00 -7.97 -32.18
CA LEU A 240 -28.24 -8.73 -32.03
C LEU A 240 -29.08 -8.74 -33.30
N PHE A 241 -29.19 -7.61 -34.04
CA PHE A 241 -30.13 -7.45 -35.14
C PHE A 241 -29.49 -7.45 -36.53
N GLN A 242 -28.13 -7.31 -36.60
CA GLN A 242 -27.43 -7.30 -37.90
C GLN A 242 -26.47 -8.45 -38.04
N GLY A 243 -26.38 -9.36 -37.04
CA GLY A 243 -25.51 -10.54 -37.07
C GLY A 243 -24.02 -10.23 -37.03
N LYS A 244 -23.60 -9.02 -36.66
CA LYS A 244 -22.18 -8.67 -36.50
C LYS A 244 -21.61 -9.30 -35.24
N PRO A 245 -20.34 -9.78 -35.25
CA PRO A 245 -19.67 -10.19 -34.01
C PRO A 245 -19.67 -9.04 -33.00
N LEU A 246 -19.88 -9.33 -31.70
CA LEU A 246 -19.77 -8.33 -30.66
C LEU A 246 -18.30 -7.98 -30.46
N ASP A 247 -17.93 -6.74 -30.77
CA ASP A 247 -16.61 -6.19 -30.47
C ASP A 247 -16.56 -5.79 -29.00
N LYS A 248 -16.07 -6.72 -28.18
CA LYS A 248 -15.97 -6.51 -26.72
C LYS A 248 -14.93 -5.45 -26.35
N GLU A 249 -13.87 -5.29 -27.13
CA GLU A 249 -12.83 -4.29 -26.86
C GLU A 249 -13.38 -2.89 -27.14
N HIS A 250 -14.09 -2.72 -28.25
CA HIS A 250 -14.75 -1.47 -28.57
C HIS A 250 -15.81 -1.12 -27.50
N LEU A 251 -16.67 -2.07 -27.14
CA LEU A 251 -17.67 -1.85 -26.08
C LEU A 251 -17.00 -1.46 -24.73
N ALA A 252 -15.83 -2.04 -24.40
CA ALA A 252 -15.10 -1.66 -23.19
C ALA A 252 -14.56 -0.22 -23.25
N LYS A 253 -14.18 0.27 -24.44
CA LYS A 253 -13.75 1.66 -24.64
C LYS A 253 -14.94 2.62 -24.44
N GLU A 254 -16.09 2.35 -25.02
CA GLU A 254 -17.32 3.15 -24.84
C GLU A 254 -17.77 3.20 -23.37
N LEU A 255 -17.65 2.07 -22.64
CA LEU A 255 -17.88 2.06 -21.20
C LEU A 255 -16.87 2.92 -20.43
N GLY A 256 -15.65 3.06 -20.92
CA GLY A 256 -14.64 3.99 -20.42
C GLY A 256 -15.08 5.44 -20.59
N ASP A 257 -15.66 5.78 -21.75
CA ASP A 257 -16.16 7.12 -22.04
C ASP A 257 -17.42 7.45 -21.21
N VAL A 258 -18.30 6.47 -20.98
CA VAL A 258 -19.40 6.58 -20.00
C VAL A 258 -18.84 6.90 -18.59
N ALA A 259 -17.78 6.21 -18.16
CA ALA A 259 -17.14 6.46 -16.86
C ALA A 259 -16.51 7.86 -16.78
N TRP A 260 -15.96 8.36 -17.89
CA TRP A 260 -15.41 9.71 -17.97
C TRP A 260 -16.49 10.78 -17.75
N TYR A 261 -17.63 10.68 -18.44
CA TYR A 261 -18.74 11.61 -18.25
C TYR A 261 -19.41 11.46 -16.88
N LEU A 262 -19.42 10.26 -16.29
CA LEU A 262 -19.84 10.05 -14.90
C LEU A 262 -18.94 10.83 -13.93
N ALA A 263 -17.62 10.78 -14.14
CA ALA A 263 -16.67 11.53 -13.33
C ALA A 263 -16.83 13.06 -13.46
N VAL A 264 -17.06 13.55 -14.68
CA VAL A 264 -17.37 14.98 -14.95
C VAL A 264 -18.63 15.42 -14.23
N THR A 265 -19.69 14.62 -14.32
CA THR A 265 -20.97 14.90 -13.66
C THR A 265 -20.81 14.93 -12.14
N ALA A 266 -20.13 13.91 -11.56
CA ALA A 266 -19.86 13.85 -10.13
C ALA A 266 -19.08 15.08 -9.64
N GLN A 267 -18.04 15.48 -10.37
CA GLN A 267 -17.24 16.68 -10.07
C GLN A 267 -18.11 17.94 -10.10
N SER A 268 -19.03 18.04 -11.05
CA SER A 268 -19.89 19.22 -11.23
C SER A 268 -20.85 19.45 -10.07
N ILE A 269 -21.23 18.37 -9.36
CA ILE A 269 -22.13 18.43 -8.21
C ILE A 269 -21.40 18.32 -6.87
N GLY A 270 -20.05 18.32 -6.89
CA GLY A 270 -19.20 18.32 -5.69
C GLY A 270 -19.08 16.98 -4.97
N TYR A 271 -19.33 15.84 -5.65
CA TYR A 271 -19.20 14.51 -5.09
C TYR A 271 -17.96 13.78 -5.64
N GLY A 272 -17.32 12.99 -4.80
CA GLY A 272 -16.35 11.98 -5.22
C GLY A 272 -17.05 10.73 -5.76
N LEU A 273 -16.44 10.06 -6.75
CA LEU A 273 -17.01 8.80 -7.27
C LEU A 273 -17.05 7.71 -6.19
N ASP A 274 -16.08 7.64 -5.29
CA ASP A 274 -16.09 6.67 -4.18
C ASP A 274 -17.29 6.91 -3.24
N ASP A 275 -17.72 8.16 -3.06
CA ASP A 275 -18.90 8.48 -2.24
C ASP A 275 -20.18 8.07 -2.94
N ILE A 276 -20.27 8.33 -4.25
CA ILE A 276 -21.40 7.88 -5.08
C ILE A 276 -21.52 6.36 -5.07
N PHE A 277 -20.40 5.64 -5.20
CA PHE A 277 -20.38 4.18 -5.14
C PHE A 277 -20.85 3.66 -3.77
N LYS A 278 -20.37 4.24 -2.66
CA LYS A 278 -20.81 3.89 -1.30
C LYS A 278 -22.30 4.16 -1.09
N MET A 279 -22.81 5.31 -1.57
CA MET A 279 -24.23 5.64 -1.52
C MET A 279 -25.07 4.61 -2.27
N ASN A 280 -24.63 4.23 -3.47
CA ASN A 280 -25.32 3.23 -4.28
C ASN A 280 -25.29 1.83 -3.65
N ILE A 281 -24.13 1.38 -3.13
CA ILE A 281 -24.01 0.10 -2.43
C ILE A 281 -24.96 0.07 -1.23
N LYS A 282 -24.94 1.10 -0.39
CA LYS A 282 -25.82 1.21 0.78
C LYS A 282 -27.32 1.15 0.38
N LYS A 283 -27.70 1.80 -0.70
CA LYS A 283 -29.04 1.72 -1.25
C LYS A 283 -29.40 0.30 -1.71
N LEU A 284 -28.48 -0.38 -2.41
CA LEU A 284 -28.69 -1.74 -2.89
C LEU A 284 -28.79 -2.76 -1.75
N GLU A 285 -27.94 -2.63 -0.71
CA GLU A 285 -28.00 -3.46 0.49
C GLU A 285 -29.32 -3.28 1.25
N ALA A 286 -29.82 -2.05 1.35
CA ALA A 286 -31.11 -1.77 1.97
C ALA A 286 -32.28 -2.38 1.17
N ARG A 287 -32.21 -2.29 -0.18
CA ARG A 287 -33.25 -2.82 -1.09
C ARG A 287 -33.21 -4.34 -1.19
N TYR A 288 -32.03 -4.91 -1.27
CA TYR A 288 -31.79 -6.34 -1.53
C TYR A 288 -30.87 -6.99 -0.49
N PRO A 289 -31.28 -7.08 0.78
CA PRO A 289 -30.40 -7.57 1.86
C PRO A 289 -29.96 -9.02 1.69
N ASN A 290 -30.70 -9.81 0.92
CA ASN A 290 -30.40 -11.23 0.64
C ASN A 290 -30.04 -11.49 -0.84
N GLY A 291 -29.72 -10.44 -1.61
CA GLY A 291 -29.52 -10.51 -3.06
C GLY A 291 -30.75 -10.04 -3.84
N PHE A 292 -30.63 -10.02 -5.19
CA PHE A 292 -31.68 -9.50 -6.05
C PHE A 292 -32.99 -10.32 -5.96
N GLU A 293 -34.11 -9.64 -5.76
CA GLU A 293 -35.45 -10.19 -5.73
C GLU A 293 -36.35 -9.40 -6.69
N VAL A 294 -37.01 -10.10 -7.64
CA VAL A 294 -37.85 -9.46 -8.68
C VAL A 294 -38.99 -8.64 -8.06
N GLU A 295 -39.67 -9.21 -7.04
CA GLU A 295 -40.77 -8.56 -6.35
C GLU A 295 -40.37 -7.20 -5.73
N LYS A 296 -39.19 -7.13 -5.11
CA LYS A 296 -38.64 -5.87 -4.57
C LYS A 296 -38.21 -4.87 -5.65
N SER A 297 -37.93 -5.36 -6.86
CA SER A 297 -37.61 -4.50 -8.00
C SER A 297 -38.89 -3.87 -8.61
N GLU A 298 -39.97 -4.63 -8.66
CA GLU A 298 -41.26 -4.19 -9.22
C GLU A 298 -42.09 -3.39 -8.21
N HIS A 299 -42.02 -3.73 -6.92
CA HIS A 299 -42.77 -3.06 -5.84
C HIS A 299 -41.84 -2.32 -4.89
N ARG A 300 -41.44 -1.11 -5.26
CA ARG A 300 -40.54 -0.27 -4.44
C ARG A 300 -41.21 0.23 -3.19
N ALA A 301 -40.49 0.21 -2.05
CA ALA A 301 -40.98 0.81 -0.81
C ALA A 301 -41.14 2.33 -0.95
N ALA A 302 -42.07 2.91 -0.22
CA ALA A 302 -42.27 4.35 -0.21
C ALA A 302 -41.00 5.06 0.29
N GLY A 303 -40.45 5.97 -0.56
CA GLY A 303 -39.18 6.66 -0.24
C GLY A 303 -37.91 5.99 -0.80
N ASP A 304 -38.01 4.84 -1.48
CA ASP A 304 -36.91 4.25 -2.24
C ASP A 304 -36.78 4.91 -3.60
N VAL A 305 -35.73 5.71 -3.80
CA VAL A 305 -35.44 6.49 -5.01
C VAL A 305 -34.50 5.72 -5.94
#